data_491305fc436e8bf0f97925fffcf9e3c3
#
_entry.id   491305fc436e8bf0f97925fffcf9e3c3
#
_cell.length_a   1.000
_cell.length_b   1.000
_cell.length_c   1.000
_cell.angle_alpha   90.00
_cell.angle_beta   90.00
_cell.angle_gamma   90.00
#
_symmetry.space_group_name_H-M   'P 1'
#
loop_
_entity.id
_entity.type
_entity.pdbx_description
1 polymer ?
#
loop_
_entity_poly.entity_id
_entity_poly.type
_entity_poly.pdbx_seq_one_letter_code
_entity_poly.pdbx_strand_id
1 'polypeptide(L)' 'MIHDLKIHQVHFNAAVSGKKRAELRKFDRDYAEGDTLMLREWTEIGGYTGRVIRVEVTHIANVGEYAPGYLLLSFIVLN' A
#
# COMPACT_ATOMS: atom_id res chain seq x y z
N MET A 1 -7.92 -4.74 -10.73
CA MET A 1 -8.06 -5.71 -9.63
C MET A 1 -7.98 -5.00 -8.30
N ILE A 2 -8.58 -5.55 -7.26
CA ILE A 2 -8.53 -4.99 -5.91
C ILE A 2 -7.67 -5.90 -5.03
N HIS A 3 -6.72 -5.30 -4.30
CA HIS A 3 -5.84 -6.03 -3.40
C HIS A 3 -6.09 -5.56 -1.97
N ASP A 4 -6.31 -6.51 -1.06
CA ASP A 4 -6.41 -6.23 0.38
C ASP A 4 -5.00 -6.30 0.99
N LEU A 5 -4.55 -5.22 1.59
CA LEU A 5 -3.21 -5.13 2.15
C LEU A 5 -3.27 -4.61 3.58
N LYS A 6 -2.51 -5.26 4.46
CA LYS A 6 -2.29 -4.79 5.82
C LYS A 6 -1.25 -3.68 5.80
N ILE A 7 -1.52 -2.58 6.53
CA ILE A 7 -0.57 -1.48 6.66
C ILE A 7 -0.51 -1.03 8.12
N HIS A 8 0.70 -0.83 8.63
CA HIS A 8 0.89 -0.37 10.00
C HIS A 8 0.31 1.03 10.17
N GLN A 9 -0.23 1.31 11.37
CA GLN A 9 -0.92 2.58 11.68
C GLN A 9 -0.08 3.82 11.34
N VAL A 10 1.22 3.80 11.60
CA VAL A 10 2.10 4.92 11.28
C VAL A 10 2.04 5.26 9.80
N HIS A 11 2.07 4.25 8.94
CA HIS A 11 2.03 4.45 7.50
C HIS A 11 0.61 4.75 7.01
N PHE A 12 -0.40 4.16 7.67
CA PHE A 12 -1.80 4.44 7.35
C PHE A 12 -2.11 5.93 7.54
N ASN A 13 -1.72 6.49 8.69
CA ASN A 13 -1.96 7.91 8.96
C ASN A 13 -1.25 8.82 7.96
N ALA A 14 -0.03 8.46 7.56
CA ALA A 14 0.71 9.21 6.54
C ALA A 14 0.01 9.13 5.18
N ALA A 15 -0.56 7.97 4.82
CA ALA A 15 -1.31 7.81 3.58
C ALA A 15 -2.60 8.61 3.60
N VAL A 16 -3.35 8.57 4.70
CA VAL A 16 -4.60 9.35 4.86
C VAL A 16 -4.35 10.84 4.68
N SER A 17 -3.26 11.35 5.23
CA SER A 17 -2.91 12.77 5.14
C SER A 17 -2.35 13.18 3.77
N GLY A 18 -2.14 12.20 2.87
CA GLY A 18 -1.57 12.45 1.55
C GLY A 18 -0.06 12.61 1.52
N LYS A 19 0.60 12.48 2.67
CA LYS A 19 2.05 12.60 2.74
C LYS A 19 2.76 11.37 2.20
N LYS A 20 2.20 10.19 2.45
CA LYS A 20 2.73 8.93 1.93
C LYS A 20 2.03 8.62 0.60
N ARG A 21 2.81 8.51 -0.47
CA ARG A 21 2.30 8.24 -1.82
C ARG A 21 2.97 7.03 -2.47
N ALA A 22 3.65 6.23 -1.68
CA ALA A 22 4.30 5.03 -2.17
C ALA A 22 4.37 3.99 -1.07
N GLU A 23 4.34 2.73 -1.48
CA GLU A 23 4.40 1.59 -0.57
C GLU A 23 5.34 0.54 -1.15
N LEU A 24 6.28 0.08 -0.34
CA LEU A 24 7.18 -1.02 -0.71
C LEU A 24 6.50 -2.33 -0.35
N ARG A 25 6.30 -3.20 -1.35
CA ARG A 25 5.61 -4.49 -1.15
C ARG A 25 6.40 -5.63 -1.75
N LYS A 26 6.31 -6.80 -1.14
CA LYS A 26 6.82 -8.02 -1.74
C LYS A 26 6.08 -8.29 -3.04
N PHE A 27 6.81 -8.73 -4.05
CA PHE A 27 6.22 -9.13 -5.32
C PHE A 27 5.66 -10.56 -5.18
N ASP A 28 4.61 -10.70 -4.37
CA ASP A 28 3.97 -11.97 -4.07
C ASP A 28 2.60 -12.12 -4.75
N ARG A 29 2.23 -11.16 -5.58
CA ARG A 29 1.00 -11.16 -6.37
C ARG A 29 1.15 -10.23 -7.57
N ASP A 30 0.24 -10.36 -8.53
CA ASP A 30 0.27 -9.54 -9.74
C ASP A 30 -0.35 -8.17 -9.48
N TYR A 31 0.52 -7.16 -9.26
CA TYR A 31 0.07 -5.77 -9.20
C TYR A 31 0.11 -5.17 -10.61
N ALA A 32 -0.87 -4.33 -10.93
CA ALA A 32 -0.92 -3.60 -12.18
C ALA A 32 -1.28 -2.14 -11.92
N GLU A 33 -0.78 -1.24 -12.75
CA GLU A 33 -1.20 0.16 -12.70
C GLU A 33 -2.70 0.24 -12.94
N GLY A 34 -3.36 1.09 -12.16
CA GLY A 34 -4.81 1.17 -12.15
C GLY A 34 -5.49 0.29 -11.14
N ASP A 35 -4.78 -0.66 -10.54
CA ASP A 35 -5.35 -1.50 -9.48
C ASP A 35 -5.68 -0.66 -8.25
N THR A 36 -6.68 -1.11 -7.50
CA THR A 36 -7.04 -0.51 -6.21
C THR A 36 -6.42 -1.30 -5.09
N LEU A 37 -5.81 -0.60 -4.14
CA LEU A 37 -5.33 -1.20 -2.90
C LEU A 37 -6.28 -0.78 -1.77
N MET A 38 -6.80 -1.78 -1.05
CA MET A 38 -7.57 -1.57 0.18
C MET A 38 -6.56 -1.66 1.31
N LEU A 39 -6.10 -0.50 1.80
CA LEU A 39 -5.10 -0.45 2.87
C LEU A 39 -5.82 -0.51 4.21
N ARG A 40 -5.64 -1.62 4.92
CA ARG A 40 -6.30 -1.87 6.20
C ARG A 40 -5.35 -1.55 7.34
N GLU A 41 -5.74 -0.58 8.16
CA GLU A 41 -4.94 -0.16 9.31
C GLU A 41 -4.80 -1.29 10.32
N TRP A 42 -3.57 -1.48 10.80
CA TRP A 42 -3.23 -2.53 11.74
C TRP A 42 -2.27 -2.00 12.79
N THR A 43 -2.44 -2.45 14.03
CA THR A 43 -1.52 -2.16 15.13
C THR A 43 -1.05 -3.47 15.76
N GLU A 44 0.16 -3.46 16.31
CA GLU A 44 0.72 -4.66 16.94
C GLU A 44 -0.06 -5.09 18.17
N ILE A 45 -0.62 -4.14 18.91
CA ILE A 45 -1.34 -4.42 20.15
C ILE A 45 -2.79 -4.85 19.87
N GLY A 46 -3.47 -4.11 18.99
CA GLY A 46 -4.91 -4.28 18.79
C GLY A 46 -5.30 -5.00 17.49
N GLY A 47 -4.35 -5.29 16.62
CA GLY A 47 -4.66 -5.87 15.31
C GLY A 47 -5.35 -4.85 14.39
N TYR A 48 -6.26 -5.32 13.56
CA TYR A 48 -7.00 -4.44 12.65
C TYR A 48 -7.92 -3.51 13.42
N THR A 49 -7.87 -2.23 13.07
CA THR A 49 -8.68 -1.20 13.76
C THR A 49 -10.05 -1.02 13.14
N GLY A 50 -10.27 -1.56 11.94
CA GLY A 50 -11.49 -1.35 11.18
C GLY A 50 -11.39 -0.18 10.20
N ARG A 51 -10.33 0.65 10.29
CA ARG A 51 -10.11 1.74 9.34
C ARG A 51 -9.48 1.22 8.07
N VAL A 52 -9.98 1.68 6.93
CA VAL A 52 -9.51 1.28 5.60
C VAL A 52 -9.50 2.51 4.70
N ILE A 53 -8.49 2.64 3.85
CA ILE A 53 -8.51 3.62 2.76
C ILE A 53 -8.30 2.91 1.44
N ARG A 54 -8.88 3.46 0.39
CA ARG A 54 -8.70 2.98 -0.98
C ARG A 54 -7.73 3.90 -1.69
N VAL A 55 -6.75 3.29 -2.33
CA VAL A 55 -5.78 4.02 -3.14
C VAL A 55 -5.69 3.36 -4.51
N GLU A 56 -5.32 4.13 -5.53
CA GLU A 56 -5.10 3.60 -6.86
C GLU A 56 -3.61 3.56 -7.15
N VAL A 57 -3.12 2.44 -7.66
CA VAL A 57 -1.73 2.29 -8.11
C VAL A 57 -1.54 3.12 -9.37
N THR A 58 -0.64 4.09 -9.32
CA THR A 58 -0.35 4.98 -10.45
C THR A 58 0.92 4.60 -11.18
N HIS A 59 1.87 3.97 -10.49
CA HIS A 59 3.13 3.54 -11.09
C HIS A 59 3.70 2.38 -10.30
N ILE A 60 4.38 1.48 -10.98
CA ILE A 60 5.07 0.35 -10.37
C ILE A 60 6.54 0.42 -10.78
N ALA A 61 7.44 0.49 -9.79
CA ALA A 61 8.87 0.43 -10.04
C ALA A 61 9.41 -0.90 -9.53
N ASN A 62 10.16 -1.61 -10.37
CA ASN A 62 10.89 -2.77 -9.94
C ASN A 62 12.16 -2.30 -9.24
N VAL A 63 12.23 -2.50 -7.94
CA VAL A 63 13.37 -2.09 -7.11
C VAL A 63 14.22 -3.29 -6.68
N GLY A 64 14.13 -4.39 -7.43
CA GLY A 64 14.85 -5.63 -7.10
C GLY A 64 16.37 -5.46 -7.05
N GLU A 65 16.90 -4.44 -7.72
CA GLU A 65 18.31 -4.07 -7.66
C GLU A 65 18.73 -3.63 -6.26
N TYR A 66 17.80 -3.00 -5.51
CA TYR A 66 18.04 -2.47 -4.16
C TYR A 66 17.40 -3.36 -3.10
N ALA A 67 16.23 -3.90 -3.38
CA ALA A 67 15.46 -4.75 -2.48
C ALA A 67 14.94 -5.95 -3.27
N PRO A 68 15.73 -7.03 -3.37
CA PRO A 68 15.33 -8.21 -4.16
C PRO A 68 13.96 -8.76 -3.75
N GLY A 69 13.10 -8.99 -4.75
CA GLY A 69 11.76 -9.51 -4.53
C GLY A 69 10.73 -8.47 -4.11
N TYR A 70 11.07 -7.16 -4.22
CA TYR A 70 10.17 -6.08 -3.85
C TYR A 70 9.80 -5.20 -5.04
N LEU A 71 8.64 -4.58 -4.95
CA LEU A 71 8.19 -3.52 -5.86
C LEU A 71 7.89 -2.26 -5.06
N LEU A 72 8.08 -1.11 -5.67
CA LEU A 72 7.62 0.17 -5.12
C LEU A 72 6.35 0.56 -5.87
N LEU A 73 5.24 0.62 -5.14
CA LEU A 73 3.94 0.99 -5.69
C LEU A 73 3.66 2.45 -5.36
N SER A 74 3.61 3.30 -6.37
CA SER A 74 3.14 4.67 -6.19
C SER A 74 1.63 4.69 -6.26
N PHE A 75 0.99 5.57 -5.48
CA PHE A 75 -0.47 5.58 -5.43
C PHE A 75 -1.03 6.97 -5.11
N ILE A 76 -2.33 7.11 -5.38
CA ILE A 76 -3.13 8.28 -4.97
C ILE A 76 -4.32 7.78 -4.15
N VAL A 77 -4.75 8.58 -3.19
CA VAL A 77 -5.92 8.25 -2.38
C VAL A 77 -7.18 8.50 -3.20
N LEU A 78 -8.09 7.53 -3.19
CA LEU A 78 -9.35 7.59 -3.94
C LEU A 78 -10.49 8.21 -3.15
N ASN A 79 -10.40 8.19 -1.83
CA ASN A 79 -11.47 8.71 -0.98
C ASN A 79 -10.97 9.42 0.26
#